data_584405668ec9c3ef40e65278e7fbf9bd
#
_entry.id   584405668ec9c3ef40e65278e7fbf9bd
#
_cell.length_a   1.000
_cell.length_b   1.000
_cell.length_c   1.000
_cell.angle_alpha   90.00
_cell.angle_beta   90.00
_cell.angle_gamma   90.00
#
_symmetry.space_group_name_H-M   'P 1'
#
loop_
_entity.id
_entity.type
_entity.pdbx_description
1 polymer ?
#
loop_
_entity_poly.entity_id
_entity_poly.type
_entity_poly.pdbx_seq_one_letter_code
_entity_poly.pdbx_strand_id
1 'polypeptide(L)'
;MRTPLLLDIAADACPERHALGAGKQVQDFGTYRARASRVAAWLSSKGMPNTAFLGMNGDALPVLLFASGMAGTAFVPLNYRLADADLNRLVARSAPAVLIADDDMLPRIDPVEGVALVARSAFEEEFLRGAAPEPAELTETDNDIAVLLFTSGTTGEPKAAVLRHANLTSYVMSTVEFLGASEDEAALISVPAYHIAGISAILTAAYGGRRIVYLPAFTAEDWVRVAAAEKITHAMVVPTMLGRILDVMEKTGETLPALRALSYGGGKMPEPVIARALARLPHVDFVNAYGLTETSSTIALLGAEDHRAAFASSDPAVRRRIASVGRPLPSVELEIRREDGSPCAVGEHGEIYVRGEQVSGEYLHKKAIGDDGWFATNDAGWLDEGGYLFVEGRLDDVIVRGGENISPGEIEDVLRTFDDIADCAVLGVPCSQWGEKVIAVIVSRSGSPDTDKMASVIRERLRSTKTPEQWFVRDELPYNETGKLLRRVLKAELAKEVCAG
;
A
#
# COMPACT_ATOMS: atom_id res chain seq x y z
N MET A 1 21.55 -3.77 -9.44
CA MET A 1 21.71 -2.34 -9.08
C MET A 1 21.27 -2.13 -7.65
N ARG A 2 21.91 -1.19 -6.90
CA ARG A 2 21.51 -0.86 -5.51
C ARG A 2 20.61 0.37 -5.50
N THR A 3 19.69 0.46 -4.56
CA THR A 3 18.73 1.59 -4.45
C THR A 3 19.38 2.97 -4.28
N PRO A 4 20.55 3.15 -3.60
CA PRO A 4 21.22 4.45 -3.54
C PRO A 4 21.53 5.05 -4.90
N LEU A 5 21.85 4.22 -5.89
CA LEU A 5 22.18 4.69 -7.23
C LEU A 5 21.01 5.48 -7.88
N LEU A 6 19.76 5.22 -7.49
CA LEU A 6 18.60 5.97 -7.99
C LEU A 6 18.67 7.46 -7.61
N LEU A 7 19.18 7.76 -6.39
CA LEU A 7 19.40 9.13 -5.94
C LEU A 7 20.70 9.72 -6.54
N ASP A 8 21.77 8.90 -6.60
CA ASP A 8 23.08 9.37 -7.09
C ASP A 8 22.99 9.85 -8.52
N ILE A 9 22.39 9.06 -9.44
CA ILE A 9 22.26 9.44 -10.85
C ILE A 9 21.35 10.66 -11.06
N ALA A 10 20.30 10.82 -10.24
CA ALA A 10 19.45 12.00 -10.29
C ALA A 10 20.19 13.25 -9.78
N ALA A 11 20.95 13.13 -8.68
CA ALA A 11 21.73 14.21 -8.13
C ALA A 11 22.92 14.62 -9.02
N ASP A 12 23.50 13.67 -9.76
CA ASP A 12 24.56 13.99 -10.74
C ASP A 12 24.00 14.71 -11.98
N ALA A 13 22.80 14.32 -12.41
CA ALA A 13 22.20 14.89 -13.62
C ALA A 13 21.51 16.25 -13.36
N CYS A 14 20.92 16.46 -12.18
CA CYS A 14 20.19 17.69 -11.86
C CYS A 14 20.37 18.12 -10.37
N PRO A 15 21.62 18.45 -9.95
CA PRO A 15 21.91 18.71 -8.53
C PRO A 15 21.11 19.86 -7.92
N GLU A 16 20.78 20.89 -8.68
CA GLU A 16 20.05 22.09 -8.22
C GLU A 16 18.53 21.96 -8.27
N ARG A 17 18.02 20.84 -8.83
CA ARG A 17 16.58 20.60 -8.93
C ARG A 17 15.98 20.31 -7.56
N HIS A 18 14.83 20.89 -7.26
CA HIS A 18 14.10 20.63 -6.01
C HIS A 18 13.74 19.14 -5.86
N ALA A 19 14.12 18.55 -4.73
CA ALA A 19 13.97 17.12 -4.47
C ALA A 19 13.08 16.81 -3.27
N LEU A 20 13.19 17.57 -2.17
CA LEU A 20 12.55 17.20 -0.91
C LEU A 20 12.14 18.44 -0.11
N GLY A 21 10.90 18.43 0.44
CA GLY A 21 10.40 19.48 1.33
C GLY A 21 9.30 20.35 0.73
N ALA A 22 8.80 21.27 1.53
CA ALA A 22 7.67 22.15 1.24
C ALA A 22 7.95 23.62 1.57
N GLY A 23 7.26 24.54 0.92
CA GLY A 23 7.33 25.99 1.16
C GLY A 23 8.74 26.53 0.98
N LYS A 24 9.31 27.12 2.06
CA LYS A 24 10.67 27.68 2.07
C LYS A 24 11.77 26.69 2.47
N GLN A 25 11.39 25.49 2.88
CA GLN A 25 12.32 24.45 3.35
C GLN A 25 12.43 23.34 2.31
N VAL A 26 12.82 23.71 1.10
CA VAL A 26 13.02 22.77 0.00
C VAL A 26 14.51 22.53 -0.18
N GLN A 27 14.89 21.25 -0.27
CA GLN A 27 16.23 20.79 -0.59
C GLN A 27 16.28 20.40 -2.06
N ASP A 28 17.41 20.66 -2.69
CA ASP A 28 17.73 20.14 -4.01
C ASP A 28 18.32 18.72 -3.95
N PHE A 29 18.46 18.06 -5.10
CA PHE A 29 19.00 16.71 -5.19
C PHE A 29 20.45 16.62 -4.70
N GLY A 30 21.28 17.63 -4.95
CA GLY A 30 22.66 17.69 -4.46
C GLY A 30 22.73 17.69 -2.93
N THR A 31 21.94 18.56 -2.29
CA THR A 31 21.81 18.62 -0.81
C THR A 31 21.26 17.33 -0.24
N TYR A 32 20.23 16.76 -0.89
CA TYR A 32 19.62 15.51 -0.44
C TYR A 32 20.65 14.36 -0.44
N ARG A 33 21.39 14.16 -1.54
CA ARG A 33 22.46 13.16 -1.63
C ARG A 33 23.57 13.40 -0.59
N ALA A 34 24.03 14.64 -0.43
CA ALA A 34 25.07 14.98 0.52
C ALA A 34 24.66 14.67 1.97
N ARG A 35 23.43 14.96 2.35
CA ARG A 35 22.88 14.60 3.66
C ARG A 35 22.78 13.09 3.83
N ALA A 36 22.27 12.37 2.83
CA ALA A 36 22.17 10.92 2.85
C ALA A 36 23.55 10.25 3.02
N SER A 37 24.59 10.72 2.32
CA SER A 37 25.94 10.19 2.43
C SER A 37 26.56 10.44 3.82
N ARG A 38 26.34 11.61 4.42
CA ARG A 38 26.78 11.91 5.79
C ARG A 38 26.10 11.02 6.83
N VAL A 39 24.78 10.82 6.70
CA VAL A 39 24.02 9.90 7.55
C VAL A 39 24.54 8.48 7.36
N ALA A 40 24.85 8.07 6.11
CA ALA A 40 25.40 6.75 5.83
C ALA A 40 26.77 6.53 6.52
N ALA A 41 27.67 7.50 6.49
CA ALA A 41 28.96 7.41 7.20
C ALA A 41 28.75 7.29 8.71
N TRP A 42 27.80 8.03 9.27
CA TRP A 42 27.41 7.90 10.68
C TRP A 42 26.83 6.52 11.01
N LEU A 43 25.93 5.99 10.20
CA LEU A 43 25.36 4.64 10.35
C LEU A 43 26.45 3.57 10.29
N SER A 44 27.37 3.66 9.31
CA SER A 44 28.51 2.73 9.18
C SER A 44 29.37 2.74 10.43
N SER A 45 29.60 3.92 11.06
CA SER A 45 30.37 4.01 12.31
C SER A 45 29.72 3.29 13.51
N LYS A 46 28.43 3.03 13.46
CA LYS A 46 27.69 2.29 14.50
C LYS A 46 27.87 0.77 14.38
N GLY A 47 28.23 0.27 13.20
CA GLY A 47 28.46 -1.16 12.97
C GLY A 47 27.24 -2.05 13.14
N MET A 48 26.03 -1.50 13.00
CA MET A 48 24.76 -2.24 13.16
C MET A 48 24.17 -2.60 11.79
N PRO A 49 23.60 -3.80 11.61
CA PRO A 49 23.09 -4.25 10.31
C PRO A 49 21.78 -3.61 9.91
N ASN A 50 21.03 -3.03 10.85
CA ASN A 50 19.70 -2.47 10.59
C ASN A 50 19.63 -1.00 11.01
N THR A 51 18.89 -0.22 10.23
CA THR A 51 18.47 1.16 10.53
C THR A 51 16.96 1.18 10.66
N ALA A 52 16.46 1.24 11.88
CA ALA A 52 15.04 1.27 12.15
C ALA A 52 14.53 2.72 12.25
N PHE A 53 13.30 2.95 11.79
CA PHE A 53 12.62 4.24 11.89
C PHE A 53 11.22 4.04 12.49
N LEU A 54 10.92 4.80 13.55
CA LEU A 54 9.64 4.81 14.24
C LEU A 54 9.10 6.23 14.32
N GLY A 55 8.24 6.61 13.39
CA GLY A 55 7.69 7.97 13.39
C GLY A 55 6.78 8.24 12.21
N MET A 56 6.21 9.44 12.23
CA MET A 56 5.39 9.95 11.14
C MET A 56 6.23 10.31 9.90
N ASN A 57 5.57 10.41 8.76
CA ASN A 57 6.19 10.85 7.52
C ASN A 57 6.89 12.22 7.69
N GLY A 58 7.99 12.41 6.98
CA GLY A 58 8.76 13.66 6.98
C GLY A 58 10.12 13.48 6.32
N ASP A 59 10.92 14.56 6.27
CA ASP A 59 12.17 14.62 5.51
C ASP A 59 13.26 13.68 6.01
N ALA A 60 13.23 13.27 7.28
CA ALA A 60 14.16 12.30 7.84
C ALA A 60 14.04 10.92 7.16
N LEU A 61 12.83 10.54 6.78
CA LEU A 61 12.51 9.21 6.27
C LEU A 61 13.21 8.91 4.93
N PRO A 62 13.10 9.74 3.86
CA PRO A 62 13.78 9.46 2.61
C PRO A 62 15.31 9.57 2.73
N VAL A 63 15.82 10.45 3.58
CA VAL A 63 17.25 10.54 3.85
C VAL A 63 17.76 9.25 4.49
N LEU A 64 17.04 8.70 5.50
CA LEU A 64 17.38 7.44 6.14
C LEU A 64 17.29 6.25 5.20
N LEU A 65 16.27 6.21 4.32
CA LEU A 65 16.12 5.12 3.34
C LEU A 65 17.34 5.01 2.42
N PHE A 66 17.78 6.13 1.83
CA PHE A 66 18.95 6.13 0.95
C PHE A 66 20.26 5.94 1.73
N ALA A 67 20.38 6.61 2.89
CA ALA A 67 21.54 6.44 3.76
C ALA A 67 21.76 5.02 4.22
N SER A 68 20.69 4.31 4.57
CA SER A 68 20.75 2.89 4.96
C SER A 68 21.31 2.04 3.82
N GLY A 69 20.79 2.23 2.61
CA GLY A 69 21.31 1.54 1.44
C GLY A 69 22.79 1.88 1.16
N MET A 70 23.20 3.14 1.30
CA MET A 70 24.60 3.58 1.16
C MET A 70 25.50 2.94 2.23
N ALA A 71 25.03 2.89 3.49
CA ALA A 71 25.77 2.30 4.62
C ALA A 71 25.80 0.78 4.60
N GLY A 72 24.99 0.12 3.76
CA GLY A 72 24.85 -1.33 3.76
C GLY A 72 24.05 -1.86 4.93
N THR A 73 23.16 -1.07 5.49
CA THR A 73 22.21 -1.50 6.52
C THR A 73 20.82 -1.69 5.90
N ALA A 74 20.03 -2.64 6.40
CA ALA A 74 18.65 -2.78 5.99
C ALA A 74 17.80 -1.66 6.64
N PHE A 75 16.98 -0.97 5.84
CA PHE A 75 16.03 0.01 6.37
C PHE A 75 14.79 -0.70 6.91
N VAL A 76 14.39 -0.41 8.17
CA VAL A 76 13.31 -1.09 8.89
C VAL A 76 12.30 -0.06 9.41
N PRO A 77 11.34 0.38 8.59
CA PRO A 77 10.30 1.28 9.07
C PRO A 77 9.28 0.52 9.92
N LEU A 78 9.03 1.03 11.13
CA LEU A 78 8.14 0.42 12.12
C LEU A 78 6.79 1.11 12.15
N ASN A 79 5.72 0.35 12.36
CA ASN A 79 4.39 0.92 12.51
C ASN A 79 4.21 1.58 13.88
N TYR A 80 4.21 2.91 13.90
CA TYR A 80 4.09 3.74 15.12
C TYR A 80 2.70 3.69 15.76
N ARG A 81 1.68 3.15 15.08
CA ARG A 81 0.29 3.07 15.58
C ARG A 81 -0.02 1.81 16.39
N LEU A 82 0.92 0.89 16.46
CA LEU A 82 0.74 -0.33 17.25
C LEU A 82 0.65 -0.02 18.74
N ALA A 83 -0.05 -0.90 19.47
CA ALA A 83 -0.01 -0.88 20.93
C ALA A 83 1.42 -1.16 21.41
N ASP A 84 1.78 -0.64 22.60
CA ASP A 84 3.16 -0.66 23.10
C ASP A 84 3.76 -2.07 23.17
N ALA A 85 3.00 -3.08 23.54
CA ALA A 85 3.47 -4.46 23.60
C ALA A 85 3.85 -5.00 22.20
N ASP A 86 3.07 -4.67 21.15
CA ASP A 86 3.34 -5.07 19.77
C ASP A 86 4.49 -4.25 19.19
N LEU A 87 4.53 -2.97 19.49
CA LEU A 87 5.60 -2.07 19.09
C LEU A 87 6.95 -2.56 19.63
N ASN A 88 7.05 -2.83 20.93
CA ASN A 88 8.28 -3.29 21.57
C ASN A 88 8.72 -4.65 21.04
N ARG A 89 7.78 -5.53 20.67
CA ARG A 89 8.12 -6.78 19.95
C ARG A 89 8.79 -6.51 18.60
N LEU A 90 8.30 -5.52 17.83
CA LEU A 90 8.92 -5.17 16.54
C LEU A 90 10.28 -4.50 16.73
N VAL A 91 10.43 -3.62 17.73
CA VAL A 91 11.72 -3.01 18.08
C VAL A 91 12.75 -4.11 18.42
N ALA A 92 12.39 -5.07 19.26
CA ALA A 92 13.26 -6.18 19.60
C ALA A 92 13.64 -7.04 18.38
N ARG A 93 12.73 -7.23 17.43
CA ARG A 93 12.98 -7.99 16.19
C ARG A 93 13.80 -7.23 15.16
N SER A 94 13.92 -5.92 15.27
CA SER A 94 14.81 -5.12 14.42
C SER A 94 16.27 -5.12 14.90
N ALA A 95 16.53 -5.60 16.12
CA ALA A 95 17.87 -5.65 16.71
C ALA A 95 18.80 -6.66 15.96
N PRO A 96 20.13 -6.36 15.84
CA PRO A 96 20.79 -5.12 16.23
C PRO A 96 20.46 -3.96 15.28
N ALA A 97 20.16 -2.78 15.83
CA ALA A 97 19.72 -1.64 15.03
C ALA A 97 20.09 -0.27 15.63
N VAL A 98 20.27 0.71 14.75
CA VAL A 98 20.10 2.12 15.12
C VAL A 98 18.64 2.46 14.90
N LEU A 99 17.93 2.84 15.96
CA LEU A 99 16.51 3.22 15.91
C LEU A 99 16.35 4.73 16.05
N ILE A 100 15.89 5.38 14.98
CA ILE A 100 15.49 6.79 15.00
C ILE A 100 13.98 6.83 15.28
N ALA A 101 13.57 7.49 16.36
CA ALA A 101 12.17 7.56 16.75
C ALA A 101 11.70 9.00 16.97
N ASP A 102 10.43 9.27 16.62
CA ASP A 102 9.77 10.54 16.98
C ASP A 102 9.84 10.74 18.50
N ASP A 103 10.00 11.98 18.94
CA ASP A 103 10.25 12.30 20.35
C ASP A 103 9.10 11.86 21.26
N ASP A 104 7.88 11.91 20.79
CA ASP A 104 6.68 11.44 21.49
C ASP A 104 6.56 9.91 21.54
N MET A 105 7.30 9.19 20.71
CA MET A 105 7.38 7.73 20.72
C MET A 105 8.41 7.19 21.72
N LEU A 106 9.42 7.99 22.11
CA LEU A 106 10.49 7.54 23.00
C LEU A 106 9.99 6.94 24.32
N PRO A 107 8.99 7.52 25.02
CA PRO A 107 8.48 6.95 26.26
C PRO A 107 7.76 5.59 26.11
N ARG A 108 7.43 5.20 24.88
CA ARG A 108 6.72 3.95 24.57
C ARG A 108 7.67 2.78 24.31
N ILE A 109 8.99 3.07 24.20
CA ILE A 109 10.00 2.10 23.80
C ILE A 109 10.72 1.60 25.03
N ASP A 110 10.63 0.30 25.30
CA ASP A 110 11.43 -0.37 26.33
C ASP A 110 12.89 -0.48 25.88
N PRO A 111 13.86 -0.40 26.81
CA PRO A 111 15.26 -0.67 26.47
C PRO A 111 15.45 -2.08 25.90
N VAL A 112 16.05 -2.17 24.72
CA VAL A 112 16.35 -3.44 24.03
C VAL A 112 17.85 -3.55 23.81
N GLU A 113 18.44 -4.68 24.21
CA GLU A 113 19.85 -4.96 23.95
C GLU A 113 20.13 -4.95 22.44
N GLY A 114 21.21 -4.28 22.04
CA GLY A 114 21.58 -4.14 20.63
C GLY A 114 20.80 -3.07 19.86
N VAL A 115 19.97 -2.26 20.51
CA VAL A 115 19.27 -1.12 19.90
C VAL A 115 19.85 0.20 20.42
N ALA A 116 20.42 1.00 19.51
CA ALA A 116 20.85 2.35 19.78
C ALA A 116 19.72 3.33 19.43
N LEU A 117 19.03 3.85 20.47
CA LEU A 117 17.89 4.74 20.31
C LEU A 117 18.34 6.20 20.13
N VAL A 118 17.81 6.87 19.11
CA VAL A 118 18.09 8.27 18.77
C VAL A 118 16.78 9.03 18.60
N ALA A 119 16.63 10.16 19.30
CA ALA A 119 15.49 11.06 19.11
C ALA A 119 15.51 11.66 17.70
N ARG A 120 14.37 11.71 17.03
CA ARG A 120 14.27 12.30 15.69
C ARG A 120 14.68 13.78 15.67
N SER A 121 14.30 14.55 16.69
CA SER A 121 14.69 15.95 16.79
C SER A 121 16.22 16.15 16.83
N ALA A 122 16.93 15.29 17.58
CA ALA A 122 18.40 15.31 17.63
C ALA A 122 19.02 14.89 16.29
N PHE A 123 18.47 13.87 15.64
CA PHE A 123 18.89 13.44 14.33
C PHE A 123 18.72 14.55 13.27
N GLU A 124 17.54 15.20 13.24
CA GLU A 124 17.26 16.27 12.30
C GLU A 124 18.15 17.51 12.54
N GLU A 125 18.41 17.86 13.81
CA GLU A 125 19.32 18.97 14.16
C GLU A 125 20.73 18.69 13.66
N GLU A 126 21.23 17.48 13.80
CA GLU A 126 22.59 17.11 13.42
C GLU A 126 22.77 16.98 11.89
N PHE A 127 21.80 16.39 11.19
CA PHE A 127 21.97 15.96 9.80
C PHE A 127 21.12 16.71 8.78
N LEU A 128 19.97 17.25 9.17
CA LEU A 128 19.01 17.83 8.20
C LEU A 128 18.92 19.35 8.26
N ARG A 129 19.44 19.98 9.31
CA ARG A 129 19.43 21.43 9.44
C ARG A 129 20.75 22.06 8.97
N GLY A 130 20.70 23.36 8.71
CA GLY A 130 21.88 24.14 8.28
C GLY A 130 22.23 23.99 6.80
N ALA A 131 23.42 24.42 6.46
CA ALA A 131 23.94 24.33 5.09
C ALA A 131 24.13 22.89 4.63
N ALA A 132 24.11 22.69 3.32
CA ALA A 132 24.43 21.39 2.74
C ALA A 132 25.83 20.94 3.19
N PRO A 133 25.97 19.71 3.72
CA PRO A 133 27.28 19.19 4.10
C PRO A 133 28.08 18.78 2.87
N GLU A 134 29.39 18.64 3.03
CA GLU A 134 30.19 17.93 2.05
C GLU A 134 29.79 16.44 2.04
N PRO A 135 29.70 15.81 0.87
CA PRO A 135 29.44 14.37 0.77
C PRO A 135 30.55 13.57 1.47
N ALA A 136 30.14 12.50 2.16
CA ALA A 136 31.10 11.59 2.80
C ALA A 136 31.59 10.53 1.80
N GLU A 137 32.87 10.16 1.90
CA GLU A 137 33.36 8.96 1.23
C GLU A 137 32.84 7.70 1.96
N LEU A 138 32.31 6.76 1.20
CA LEU A 138 31.72 5.54 1.71
C LEU A 138 32.46 4.31 1.17
N THR A 139 32.58 3.30 2.02
CA THR A 139 33.10 1.99 1.60
C THR A 139 31.98 1.18 0.98
N GLU A 140 32.30 0.47 -0.11
CA GLU A 140 31.36 -0.48 -0.70
C GLU A 140 30.93 -1.56 0.31
N THR A 141 29.71 -2.01 0.18
CA THR A 141 29.12 -2.99 1.08
C THR A 141 28.46 -4.13 0.30
N ASP A 142 28.59 -5.36 0.82
CA ASP A 142 28.01 -6.57 0.24
C ASP A 142 26.56 -6.84 0.69
N ASN A 143 26.03 -6.07 1.64
CA ASN A 143 24.66 -6.27 2.08
C ASN A 143 23.66 -5.94 0.96
N ASP A 144 22.86 -6.94 0.60
CA ASP A 144 21.91 -6.89 -0.51
C ASP A 144 20.46 -6.57 -0.06
N ILE A 145 20.19 -6.60 1.25
CA ILE A 145 18.88 -6.27 1.80
C ILE A 145 18.71 -4.76 1.87
N ALA A 146 17.79 -4.22 1.10
CA ALA A 146 17.47 -2.79 1.12
C ALA A 146 16.47 -2.44 2.22
N VAL A 147 15.39 -3.21 2.34
CA VAL A 147 14.29 -2.91 3.28
C VAL A 147 13.76 -4.20 3.90
N LEU A 148 13.46 -4.14 5.19
CA LEU A 148 12.68 -5.15 5.91
C LEU A 148 11.33 -4.55 6.30
N LEU A 149 10.24 -5.09 5.74
CA LEU A 149 8.89 -4.65 6.06
C LEU A 149 8.14 -5.70 6.88
N PHE A 150 7.68 -5.30 8.06
CA PHE A 150 6.84 -6.18 8.87
C PHE A 150 5.41 -6.19 8.35
N THR A 151 4.94 -7.36 7.91
CA THR A 151 3.57 -7.59 7.45
C THR A 151 2.78 -8.37 8.50
N SER A 152 1.48 -8.07 8.62
CA SER A 152 0.58 -8.84 9.49
C SER A 152 0.38 -10.24 8.90
N GLY A 153 1.04 -11.24 9.47
CA GLY A 153 0.83 -12.64 9.06
C GLY A 153 -0.53 -13.17 9.49
N THR A 154 -1.07 -14.13 8.74
CA THR A 154 -2.31 -14.86 9.09
C THR A 154 -2.17 -15.66 10.40
N THR A 155 -0.93 -15.98 10.82
CA THR A 155 -0.59 -16.75 12.03
C THR A 155 -0.49 -15.92 13.31
N GLY A 156 -0.73 -14.60 13.25
CA GLY A 156 -0.71 -13.72 14.43
C GLY A 156 0.62 -13.01 14.70
N GLU A 157 1.77 -13.58 14.31
CA GLU A 157 3.06 -12.89 14.42
C GLU A 157 3.43 -12.16 13.14
N PRO A 158 3.88 -10.89 13.21
CA PRO A 158 4.33 -10.14 12.04
C PRO A 158 5.51 -10.86 11.37
N LYS A 159 5.46 -11.01 10.04
CA LYS A 159 6.57 -11.56 9.24
C LYS A 159 7.37 -10.40 8.65
N ALA A 160 8.69 -10.49 8.69
CA ALA A 160 9.55 -9.52 8.03
C ALA A 160 9.75 -9.93 6.56
N ALA A 161 9.09 -9.25 5.65
CA ALA A 161 9.33 -9.38 4.22
C ALA A 161 10.69 -8.76 3.88
N VAL A 162 11.51 -9.48 3.14
CA VAL A 162 12.85 -9.07 2.71
C VAL A 162 12.72 -8.47 1.30
N LEU A 163 13.08 -7.20 1.16
CA LEU A 163 13.14 -6.53 -0.13
C LEU A 163 14.60 -6.22 -0.45
N ARG A 164 15.11 -6.87 -1.50
CA ARG A 164 16.49 -6.67 -1.93
C ARG A 164 16.60 -5.45 -2.81
N HIS A 165 17.79 -4.89 -2.88
CA HIS A 165 18.06 -3.76 -3.78
C HIS A 165 17.63 -4.06 -5.21
N ALA A 166 17.95 -5.24 -5.73
CA ALA A 166 17.58 -5.65 -7.09
C ALA A 166 16.06 -5.65 -7.32
N ASN A 167 15.28 -6.16 -6.36
CA ASN A 167 13.82 -6.19 -6.48
C ASN A 167 13.23 -4.77 -6.61
N LEU A 168 13.63 -3.86 -5.71
CA LEU A 168 13.14 -2.48 -5.69
C LEU A 168 13.59 -1.69 -6.93
N THR A 169 14.84 -1.85 -7.35
CA THR A 169 15.34 -1.14 -8.55
C THR A 169 14.72 -1.68 -9.84
N SER A 170 14.48 -2.98 -9.95
CA SER A 170 13.74 -3.57 -11.08
C SER A 170 12.33 -2.97 -11.19
N TYR A 171 11.59 -2.89 -10.07
CA TYR A 171 10.29 -2.23 -10.03
C TYR A 171 10.36 -0.77 -10.50
N VAL A 172 11.27 0.03 -9.93
CA VAL A 172 11.37 1.46 -10.26
C VAL A 172 11.69 1.67 -11.73
N MET A 173 12.68 0.97 -12.26
CA MET A 173 13.13 1.14 -13.64
C MET A 173 12.13 0.64 -14.68
N SER A 174 11.27 -0.33 -14.31
CA SER A 174 10.22 -0.84 -15.20
C SER A 174 8.95 0.03 -15.22
N THR A 175 8.79 0.94 -14.23
CA THR A 175 7.56 1.71 -14.06
C THR A 175 7.74 3.21 -14.22
N VAL A 176 8.96 3.73 -14.12
CA VAL A 176 9.25 5.17 -14.17
C VAL A 176 10.39 5.44 -15.14
N GLU A 177 10.23 6.43 -15.99
CA GLU A 177 11.29 6.95 -16.84
C GLU A 177 12.28 7.79 -16.02
N PHE A 178 13.58 7.57 -16.26
CA PHE A 178 14.64 8.34 -15.60
C PHE A 178 14.51 9.82 -15.92
N LEU A 179 14.40 10.66 -14.87
CA LEU A 179 14.20 12.11 -15.00
C LEU A 179 13.05 12.52 -15.92
N GLY A 180 12.06 11.62 -16.10
CA GLY A 180 10.90 11.87 -16.93
C GLY A 180 9.94 12.93 -16.38
N ALA A 181 10.08 13.31 -15.11
CA ALA A 181 9.29 14.38 -14.51
C ALA A 181 9.79 15.77 -14.95
N SER A 182 8.87 16.71 -15.18
CA SER A 182 9.21 18.12 -15.35
C SER A 182 9.61 18.77 -14.00
N GLU A 183 10.33 19.91 -14.04
CA GLU A 183 10.86 20.55 -12.83
C GLU A 183 9.78 21.02 -11.84
N ASP A 184 8.59 21.31 -12.33
CA ASP A 184 7.43 21.74 -11.53
C ASP A 184 6.69 20.57 -10.88
N GLU A 185 7.05 19.31 -11.19
CA GLU A 185 6.35 18.15 -10.65
C GLU A 185 6.70 17.88 -9.18
N ALA A 186 5.64 17.64 -8.41
CA ALA A 186 5.74 17.30 -7.00
C ALA A 186 4.80 16.12 -6.65
N ALA A 187 5.32 15.19 -5.86
CA ALA A 187 4.58 14.06 -5.33
C ALA A 187 4.22 14.28 -3.87
N LEU A 188 2.94 14.13 -3.51
CA LEU A 188 2.48 14.13 -2.12
C LEU A 188 2.48 12.72 -1.57
N ILE A 189 3.36 12.45 -0.61
CA ILE A 189 3.41 11.17 0.10
C ILE A 189 2.60 11.28 1.39
N SER A 190 1.44 10.65 1.41
CA SER A 190 0.51 10.57 2.55
C SER A 190 0.34 9.15 3.10
N VAL A 191 0.92 8.16 2.42
CA VAL A 191 0.95 6.75 2.88
C VAL A 191 2.18 6.53 3.76
N PRO A 192 2.04 5.82 4.90
CA PRO A 192 3.19 5.57 5.78
C PRO A 192 4.25 4.67 5.14
N ALA A 193 5.52 4.90 5.49
CA ALA A 193 6.65 4.14 4.96
C ALA A 193 6.76 2.70 5.48
N TYR A 194 6.06 2.34 6.53
CA TYR A 194 5.98 0.94 6.96
C TYR A 194 5.07 0.09 6.04
N HIS A 195 4.58 0.68 4.94
CA HIS A 195 3.98 -0.01 3.81
C HIS A 195 4.82 0.19 2.56
N ILE A 196 4.88 -0.84 1.71
CA ILE A 196 5.67 -0.81 0.47
C ILE A 196 5.32 0.39 -0.42
N ALA A 197 4.07 0.83 -0.42
CA ALA A 197 3.63 2.00 -1.19
C ALA A 197 4.36 3.29 -0.81
N GLY A 198 4.67 3.50 0.48
CA GLY A 198 5.46 4.65 0.93
C GLY A 198 6.91 4.57 0.48
N ILE A 199 7.53 3.39 0.56
CA ILE A 199 8.91 3.15 0.09
C ILE A 199 9.00 3.34 -1.43
N SER A 200 8.10 2.71 -2.18
CA SER A 200 8.10 2.80 -3.65
C SER A 200 7.86 4.24 -4.13
N ALA A 201 7.01 5.01 -3.44
CA ALA A 201 6.77 6.41 -3.78
C ALA A 201 8.04 7.29 -3.64
N ILE A 202 8.87 7.04 -2.60
CA ILE A 202 10.15 7.73 -2.44
C ILE A 202 11.11 7.38 -3.58
N LEU A 203 11.28 6.08 -3.85
CA LEU A 203 12.24 5.60 -4.85
C LEU A 203 11.85 6.05 -6.26
N THR A 204 10.56 5.96 -6.62
CA THR A 204 10.07 6.39 -7.94
C THR A 204 10.15 7.91 -8.11
N ALA A 205 9.87 8.69 -7.06
CA ALA A 205 10.00 10.15 -7.10
C ALA A 205 11.46 10.57 -7.28
N ALA A 206 12.40 9.95 -6.55
CA ALA A 206 13.82 10.25 -6.67
C ALA A 206 14.35 9.94 -8.09
N TYR A 207 14.05 8.74 -8.61
CA TYR A 207 14.49 8.32 -9.94
C TYR A 207 13.88 9.15 -11.08
N GLY A 208 12.60 9.49 -10.95
CA GLY A 208 11.89 10.34 -11.91
C GLY A 208 12.28 11.82 -11.84
N GLY A 209 13.05 12.24 -10.84
CA GLY A 209 13.43 13.64 -10.62
C GLY A 209 12.26 14.48 -10.08
N ARG A 210 11.33 13.93 -9.34
CA ARG A 210 10.14 14.59 -8.82
C ARG A 210 10.34 15.03 -7.37
N ARG A 211 9.95 16.27 -7.05
CA ARG A 211 10.01 16.78 -5.67
C ARG A 211 9.07 15.98 -4.77
N ILE A 212 9.55 15.58 -3.59
CA ILE A 212 8.77 14.89 -2.56
C ILE A 212 8.26 15.91 -1.55
N VAL A 213 6.96 15.90 -1.32
CA VAL A 213 6.26 16.63 -0.25
C VAL A 213 5.58 15.62 0.66
N TYR A 214 5.74 15.78 1.97
CA TYR A 214 5.13 14.89 2.94
C TYR A 214 3.88 15.46 3.59
N LEU A 215 2.91 14.59 3.82
CA LEU A 215 1.85 14.79 4.78
C LEU A 215 2.18 13.90 6.00
N PRO A 216 2.50 14.46 7.17
CA PRO A 216 2.91 13.67 8.33
C PRO A 216 1.84 12.65 8.76
N ALA A 217 0.59 13.07 8.85
CA ALA A 217 -0.57 12.22 9.09
C ALA A 217 -1.69 12.61 8.15
N PHE A 218 -2.45 11.63 7.65
CA PHE A 218 -3.55 11.89 6.73
C PHE A 218 -4.78 12.45 7.46
N THR A 219 -5.20 13.65 7.06
CA THR A 219 -6.58 14.13 7.12
C THR A 219 -6.96 14.58 5.71
N ALA A 220 -8.22 14.48 5.33
CA ALA A 220 -8.63 14.86 3.99
C ALA A 220 -8.51 16.38 3.77
N GLU A 221 -8.77 17.15 4.80
CA GLU A 221 -8.64 18.61 4.82
C GLU A 221 -7.20 19.06 4.62
N ASP A 222 -6.24 18.48 5.36
CA ASP A 222 -4.83 18.78 5.19
C ASP A 222 -4.30 18.31 3.85
N TRP A 223 -4.75 17.15 3.37
CA TRP A 223 -4.35 16.63 2.08
C TRP A 223 -4.75 17.60 0.95
N VAL A 224 -6.01 18.06 0.91
CA VAL A 224 -6.50 19.03 -0.09
C VAL A 224 -5.76 20.36 0.04
N ARG A 225 -5.58 20.87 1.27
CA ARG A 225 -4.87 22.12 1.54
C ARG A 225 -3.40 22.06 1.07
N VAL A 226 -2.68 20.99 1.39
CA VAL A 226 -1.27 20.83 0.98
C VAL A 226 -1.17 20.61 -0.51
N ALA A 227 -2.07 19.80 -1.10
CA ALA A 227 -2.09 19.55 -2.54
C ALA A 227 -2.28 20.87 -3.34
N ALA A 228 -3.15 21.75 -2.88
CA ALA A 228 -3.37 23.06 -3.50
C ALA A 228 -2.17 24.01 -3.27
N ALA A 229 -1.70 24.15 -2.02
CA ALA A 229 -0.63 25.07 -1.64
C ALA A 229 0.72 24.74 -2.31
N GLU A 230 1.08 23.46 -2.36
CA GLU A 230 2.34 22.95 -2.91
C GLU A 230 2.24 22.60 -4.41
N LYS A 231 1.08 22.84 -5.04
CA LYS A 231 0.83 22.54 -6.45
C LYS A 231 1.18 21.08 -6.79
N ILE A 232 0.70 20.16 -5.96
CA ILE A 232 0.99 18.74 -6.11
C ILE A 232 0.46 18.23 -7.46
N THR A 233 1.31 17.54 -8.17
CA THR A 233 1.00 16.96 -9.49
C THR A 233 0.72 15.46 -9.42
N HIS A 234 1.33 14.76 -8.47
CA HIS A 234 1.21 13.31 -8.32
C HIS A 234 0.93 12.93 -6.87
N ALA A 235 0.07 11.96 -6.66
CA ALA A 235 -0.15 11.41 -5.32
C ALA A 235 -0.59 9.95 -5.41
N MET A 236 -0.42 9.23 -4.30
CA MET A 236 -1.00 7.91 -4.09
C MET A 236 -1.89 7.94 -2.86
N VAL A 237 -3.08 7.34 -2.97
CA VAL A 237 -4.06 7.25 -1.89
C VAL A 237 -4.64 5.83 -1.81
N VAL A 238 -5.28 5.50 -0.70
CA VAL A 238 -6.11 4.29 -0.62
C VAL A 238 -7.57 4.65 -0.89
N PRO A 239 -8.45 3.69 -1.24
CA PRO A 239 -9.84 3.98 -1.61
C PRO A 239 -10.61 4.83 -0.61
N THR A 240 -10.44 4.58 0.68
CA THR A 240 -11.08 5.34 1.76
C THR A 240 -10.57 6.79 1.86
N MET A 241 -9.29 7.03 1.56
CA MET A 241 -8.73 8.38 1.48
C MET A 241 -9.36 9.15 0.32
N LEU A 242 -9.45 8.52 -0.87
CA LEU A 242 -10.04 9.17 -2.05
C LEU A 242 -11.48 9.61 -1.80
N GLY A 243 -12.31 8.75 -1.20
CA GLY A 243 -13.67 9.10 -0.84
C GLY A 243 -13.75 10.36 0.03
N ARG A 244 -12.95 10.40 1.11
CA ARG A 244 -12.90 11.55 2.03
C ARG A 244 -12.35 12.82 1.39
N ILE A 245 -11.36 12.72 0.50
CA ILE A 245 -10.82 13.85 -0.27
C ILE A 245 -11.90 14.46 -1.15
N LEU A 246 -12.66 13.62 -1.87
CA LEU A 246 -13.76 14.08 -2.70
C LEU A 246 -14.85 14.79 -1.87
N ASP A 247 -15.21 14.26 -0.70
CA ASP A 247 -16.18 14.87 0.21
C ASP A 247 -15.73 16.28 0.65
N VAL A 248 -14.44 16.45 0.98
CA VAL A 248 -13.87 17.76 1.34
C VAL A 248 -13.91 18.71 0.15
N MET A 249 -13.48 18.26 -1.04
CA MET A 249 -13.50 19.07 -2.25
C MET A 249 -14.91 19.51 -2.67
N GLU A 250 -15.91 18.65 -2.49
CA GLU A 250 -17.32 18.99 -2.74
C GLU A 250 -17.86 20.02 -1.75
N LYS A 251 -17.52 19.84 -0.47
CA LYS A 251 -17.94 20.75 0.62
C LYS A 251 -17.30 22.12 0.53
N THR A 252 -16.01 22.20 0.17
CA THR A 252 -15.24 23.45 0.14
C THR A 252 -15.27 24.15 -1.21
N GLY A 253 -15.61 23.45 -2.29
CA GLY A 253 -15.49 23.93 -3.65
C GLY A 253 -14.05 23.96 -4.17
N GLU A 254 -13.07 23.46 -3.39
CA GLU A 254 -11.66 23.48 -3.74
C GLU A 254 -11.41 22.68 -5.01
N THR A 255 -10.48 23.17 -5.83
CA THR A 255 -10.04 22.52 -7.06
C THR A 255 -8.54 22.27 -7.00
N LEU A 256 -8.07 21.24 -7.70
CA LEU A 256 -6.66 20.86 -7.72
C LEU A 256 -6.13 20.88 -9.18
N PRO A 257 -6.00 22.07 -9.78
CA PRO A 257 -5.68 22.19 -11.21
C PRO A 257 -4.25 21.72 -11.54
N ALA A 258 -3.36 21.67 -10.56
CA ALA A 258 -2.00 21.15 -10.75
C ALA A 258 -1.93 19.62 -10.71
N LEU A 259 -2.92 18.94 -10.13
CA LEU A 259 -2.93 17.49 -10.00
C LEU A 259 -3.06 16.84 -11.38
N ARG A 260 -2.08 16.02 -11.77
CA ARG A 260 -2.00 15.36 -13.08
C ARG A 260 -2.30 13.87 -12.99
N ALA A 261 -1.78 13.22 -11.95
CA ALA A 261 -1.95 11.78 -11.75
C ALA A 261 -2.26 11.44 -10.29
N LEU A 262 -3.21 10.53 -10.10
CA LEU A 262 -3.58 9.99 -8.80
C LEU A 262 -3.65 8.47 -8.87
N SER A 263 -2.67 7.82 -8.28
CA SER A 263 -2.71 6.37 -8.13
C SER A 263 -3.48 5.98 -6.86
N TYR A 264 -4.13 4.83 -6.92
CA TYR A 264 -4.80 4.24 -5.77
C TYR A 264 -4.59 2.73 -5.74
N GLY A 265 -4.62 2.16 -4.54
CA GLY A 265 -4.39 0.72 -4.34
C GLY A 265 -4.49 0.33 -2.87
N GLY A 266 -4.04 -0.88 -2.54
CA GLY A 266 -4.08 -1.40 -1.18
C GLY A 266 -5.45 -1.94 -0.73
N GLY A 267 -6.50 -1.73 -1.52
CA GLY A 267 -7.85 -2.25 -1.29
C GLY A 267 -8.72 -2.11 -2.53
N LYS A 268 -9.89 -2.77 -2.52
CA LYS A 268 -10.84 -2.68 -3.61
C LYS A 268 -11.46 -1.28 -3.69
N MET A 269 -11.40 -0.65 -4.87
CA MET A 269 -12.02 0.66 -5.11
C MET A 269 -13.52 0.50 -5.35
N PRO A 270 -14.39 1.14 -4.54
CA PRO A 270 -15.82 1.17 -4.82
C PRO A 270 -16.12 1.93 -6.12
N GLU A 271 -16.93 1.32 -7.02
CA GLU A 271 -17.28 1.95 -8.30
C GLU A 271 -17.86 3.37 -8.13
N PRO A 272 -18.76 3.66 -7.17
CA PRO A 272 -19.26 5.01 -6.98
C PRO A 272 -18.17 6.05 -6.64
N VAL A 273 -17.13 5.64 -5.91
CA VAL A 273 -16.02 6.53 -5.54
C VAL A 273 -15.18 6.89 -6.76
N ILE A 274 -14.79 5.90 -7.57
CA ILE A 274 -13.99 6.17 -8.77
C ILE A 274 -14.81 6.92 -9.83
N ALA A 275 -16.10 6.65 -9.95
CA ALA A 275 -16.99 7.39 -10.86
C ALA A 275 -17.09 8.89 -10.47
N ARG A 276 -17.24 9.19 -9.16
CA ARG A 276 -17.18 10.57 -8.64
C ARG A 276 -15.85 11.23 -8.92
N ALA A 277 -14.74 10.50 -8.72
CA ALA A 277 -13.39 11.00 -8.96
C ALA A 277 -13.18 11.37 -10.42
N LEU A 278 -13.54 10.50 -11.36
CA LEU A 278 -13.46 10.75 -12.80
C LEU A 278 -14.32 11.94 -13.24
N ALA A 279 -15.50 12.10 -12.67
CA ALA A 279 -16.39 13.24 -12.95
C ALA A 279 -15.86 14.56 -12.36
N ARG A 280 -15.32 14.52 -11.14
CA ARG A 280 -14.84 15.72 -10.41
C ARG A 280 -13.48 16.22 -10.89
N LEU A 281 -12.61 15.30 -11.31
CA LEU A 281 -11.23 15.54 -11.72
C LEU A 281 -10.96 14.95 -13.12
N PRO A 282 -11.66 15.41 -14.17
CA PRO A 282 -11.57 14.80 -15.52
C PRO A 282 -10.20 14.98 -16.17
N HIS A 283 -9.39 15.92 -15.67
CA HIS A 283 -8.04 16.19 -16.14
C HIS A 283 -6.97 15.31 -15.47
N VAL A 284 -7.35 14.54 -14.43
CA VAL A 284 -6.45 13.70 -13.66
C VAL A 284 -6.38 12.29 -14.25
N ASP A 285 -5.18 11.77 -14.39
CA ASP A 285 -4.90 10.41 -14.76
C ASP A 285 -5.02 9.48 -13.54
N PHE A 286 -6.13 8.75 -13.46
CA PHE A 286 -6.32 7.76 -12.41
C PHE A 286 -5.63 6.45 -12.77
N VAL A 287 -4.97 5.85 -11.77
CA VAL A 287 -4.24 4.59 -11.92
C VAL A 287 -4.57 3.68 -10.75
N ASN A 288 -5.16 2.50 -11.04
CA ASN A 288 -5.31 1.46 -10.03
C ASN A 288 -4.05 0.58 -10.01
N ALA A 289 -3.42 0.47 -8.84
CA ALA A 289 -2.17 -0.25 -8.65
C ALA A 289 -2.41 -1.45 -7.72
N TYR A 290 -2.28 -2.66 -8.23
CA TYR A 290 -2.36 -3.90 -7.47
C TYR A 290 -0.98 -4.52 -7.27
N GLY A 291 -0.70 -4.91 -6.05
CA GLY A 291 0.52 -5.61 -5.67
C GLY A 291 0.61 -5.83 -4.17
N LEU A 292 1.67 -6.47 -3.75
CA LEU A 292 1.94 -6.87 -2.37
C LEU A 292 3.31 -6.35 -1.92
N THR A 293 3.59 -6.46 -0.63
CA THR A 293 4.92 -6.19 -0.10
C THR A 293 5.95 -7.11 -0.74
N GLU A 294 5.62 -8.38 -0.87
CA GLU A 294 6.45 -9.45 -1.43
C GLU A 294 6.74 -9.29 -2.93
N THR A 295 6.04 -8.39 -3.60
CA THR A 295 6.24 -8.08 -5.03
C THR A 295 6.89 -6.71 -5.27
N SER A 296 7.46 -6.11 -4.24
CA SER A 296 8.11 -4.78 -4.27
C SER A 296 7.21 -3.65 -4.76
N SER A 297 5.91 -3.76 -4.59
CA SER A 297 4.80 -2.87 -4.93
C SER A 297 3.95 -3.42 -6.08
N THR A 298 3.69 -2.63 -7.12
CA THR A 298 2.70 -2.90 -8.18
C THR A 298 3.15 -4.02 -9.11
N ILE A 299 2.24 -4.95 -9.40
CA ILE A 299 2.41 -6.04 -10.38
C ILE A 299 1.40 -5.97 -11.52
N ALA A 300 0.24 -5.37 -11.29
CA ALA A 300 -0.74 -5.11 -12.33
C ALA A 300 -1.31 -3.69 -12.18
N LEU A 301 -1.67 -3.08 -13.30
CA LEU A 301 -2.04 -1.68 -13.36
C LEU A 301 -3.19 -1.46 -14.34
N LEU A 302 -4.26 -0.80 -13.87
CA LEU A 302 -5.29 -0.21 -14.72
C LEU A 302 -4.92 1.25 -14.97
N GLY A 303 -4.56 1.56 -16.22
CA GLY A 303 -4.08 2.88 -16.61
C GLY A 303 -5.19 3.91 -16.79
N ALA A 304 -4.81 5.15 -17.00
CA ALA A 304 -5.74 6.27 -17.16
C ALA A 304 -6.65 6.12 -18.39
N GLU A 305 -6.10 5.63 -19.51
CA GLU A 305 -6.86 5.40 -20.73
C GLU A 305 -7.91 4.30 -20.53
N ASP A 306 -7.54 3.22 -19.83
CA ASP A 306 -8.46 2.11 -19.50
C ASP A 306 -9.60 2.58 -18.59
N HIS A 307 -9.30 3.46 -17.61
CA HIS A 307 -10.32 4.07 -16.75
C HIS A 307 -11.34 4.89 -17.57
N ARG A 308 -10.83 5.76 -18.45
CA ARG A 308 -11.69 6.59 -19.30
C ARG A 308 -12.50 5.72 -20.28
N ALA A 309 -11.89 4.74 -20.89
CA ALA A 309 -12.55 3.82 -21.83
C ALA A 309 -13.64 3.00 -21.11
N ALA A 310 -13.35 2.44 -19.95
CA ALA A 310 -14.32 1.68 -19.18
C ALA A 310 -15.47 2.55 -18.67
N PHE A 311 -15.18 3.76 -18.21
CA PHE A 311 -16.21 4.69 -17.71
C PHE A 311 -17.15 5.19 -18.82
N ALA A 312 -16.64 5.45 -20.01
CA ALA A 312 -17.41 5.96 -21.14
C ALA A 312 -18.14 4.88 -21.95
N SER A 313 -17.79 3.59 -21.77
CA SER A 313 -18.32 2.51 -22.61
C SER A 313 -19.75 2.14 -22.25
N SER A 314 -20.54 1.85 -23.29
CA SER A 314 -21.85 1.19 -23.19
C SER A 314 -21.76 -0.34 -23.26
N ASP A 315 -20.59 -0.90 -23.67
CA ASP A 315 -20.35 -2.33 -23.68
C ASP A 315 -20.12 -2.83 -22.25
N PRO A 316 -20.95 -3.75 -21.73
CA PRO A 316 -20.82 -4.25 -20.37
C PRO A 316 -19.46 -4.93 -20.08
N ALA A 317 -18.85 -5.58 -21.07
CA ALA A 317 -17.55 -6.24 -20.90
C ALA A 317 -16.42 -5.21 -20.72
N VAL A 318 -16.44 -4.13 -21.47
CA VAL A 318 -15.48 -3.02 -21.34
C VAL A 318 -15.75 -2.25 -20.06
N ARG A 319 -17.01 -1.91 -19.76
CA ARG A 319 -17.40 -1.18 -18.55
C ARG A 319 -16.96 -1.89 -17.27
N ARG A 320 -17.09 -3.23 -17.21
CA ARG A 320 -16.68 -4.03 -16.06
C ARG A 320 -15.20 -3.86 -15.72
N ARG A 321 -14.33 -3.51 -16.68
CA ARG A 321 -12.90 -3.31 -16.47
C ARG A 321 -12.56 -2.20 -15.48
N ILE A 322 -13.50 -1.29 -15.19
CA ILE A 322 -13.34 -0.29 -14.12
C ILE A 322 -13.12 -0.95 -12.73
N ALA A 323 -13.65 -2.15 -12.53
CA ALA A 323 -13.49 -2.94 -11.31
C ALA A 323 -12.25 -3.88 -11.35
N SER A 324 -11.52 -3.93 -12.45
CA SER A 324 -10.28 -4.70 -12.56
C SER A 324 -9.10 -3.95 -11.94
N VAL A 325 -8.01 -4.66 -11.73
CA VAL A 325 -6.71 -4.07 -11.39
C VAL A 325 -5.82 -3.89 -12.62
N GLY A 326 -6.41 -3.99 -13.81
CA GLY A 326 -5.73 -3.79 -15.09
C GLY A 326 -4.93 -5.00 -15.56
N ARG A 327 -3.81 -4.73 -16.22
CA ARG A 327 -2.94 -5.76 -16.84
C ARG A 327 -1.64 -5.88 -16.07
N PRO A 328 -0.99 -7.07 -16.11
CA PRO A 328 0.35 -7.23 -15.56
C PRO A 328 1.34 -6.22 -16.14
N LEU A 329 2.28 -5.76 -15.31
CA LEU A 329 3.40 -4.95 -15.79
C LEU A 329 4.27 -5.77 -16.76
N PRO A 330 4.92 -5.14 -17.75
CA PRO A 330 5.78 -5.84 -18.69
C PRO A 330 6.93 -6.64 -18.06
N SER A 331 7.34 -6.27 -16.85
CA SER A 331 8.39 -6.93 -16.04
C SER A 331 7.89 -8.11 -15.21
N VAL A 332 6.57 -8.40 -15.26
CA VAL A 332 5.93 -9.44 -14.44
C VAL A 332 5.19 -10.44 -15.31
N GLU A 333 5.50 -11.70 -15.13
CA GLU A 333 4.67 -12.79 -15.60
C GLU A 333 3.59 -13.11 -14.58
N LEU A 334 2.36 -13.34 -15.03
CA LEU A 334 1.21 -13.60 -14.18
C LEU A 334 0.40 -14.77 -14.74
N GLU A 335 0.06 -15.71 -13.87
CA GLU A 335 -0.82 -16.85 -14.17
C GLU A 335 -1.91 -16.95 -13.11
N ILE A 336 -3.05 -17.45 -13.53
CA ILE A 336 -4.10 -17.93 -12.62
C ILE A 336 -4.01 -19.44 -12.58
N ARG A 337 -3.91 -20.04 -11.40
CA ARG A 337 -3.75 -21.49 -11.24
C ARG A 337 -4.85 -22.10 -10.37
N ARG A 338 -5.24 -23.33 -10.72
CA ARG A 338 -6.13 -24.18 -9.92
C ARG A 338 -5.38 -24.71 -8.69
N GLU A 339 -6.12 -25.36 -7.78
CA GLU A 339 -5.54 -26.01 -6.60
C GLU A 339 -4.51 -27.09 -6.93
N ASP A 340 -4.63 -27.74 -8.09
CA ASP A 340 -3.66 -28.74 -8.56
C ASP A 340 -2.40 -28.14 -9.21
N GLY A 341 -2.31 -26.80 -9.25
CA GLY A 341 -1.21 -26.03 -9.83
C GLY A 341 -1.30 -25.87 -11.36
N SER A 342 -2.30 -26.43 -12.02
CA SER A 342 -2.48 -26.25 -13.47
C SER A 342 -3.00 -24.85 -13.81
N PRO A 343 -2.58 -24.24 -14.95
CA PRO A 343 -3.10 -22.95 -15.37
C PRO A 343 -4.61 -22.97 -15.65
N CYS A 344 -5.31 -21.92 -15.24
CA CYS A 344 -6.71 -21.69 -15.56
C CYS A 344 -6.89 -21.18 -17.00
N ALA A 345 -8.05 -21.47 -17.57
CA ALA A 345 -8.48 -20.84 -18.80
C ALA A 345 -8.91 -19.38 -18.56
N VAL A 346 -9.01 -18.59 -19.64
CA VAL A 346 -9.57 -17.22 -19.57
C VAL A 346 -10.98 -17.27 -19.01
N GLY A 347 -11.27 -16.41 -18.03
CA GLY A 347 -12.53 -16.36 -17.30
C GLY A 347 -12.67 -17.40 -16.18
N GLU A 348 -11.71 -18.29 -16.02
CA GLU A 348 -11.70 -19.26 -14.94
C GLU A 348 -11.01 -18.68 -13.69
N HIS A 349 -11.59 -18.96 -12.53
CA HIS A 349 -11.14 -18.43 -11.24
C HIS A 349 -10.08 -19.35 -10.61
N GLY A 350 -9.07 -18.77 -9.99
CA GLY A 350 -8.01 -19.50 -9.31
C GLY A 350 -7.13 -18.59 -8.48
N GLU A 351 -6.02 -19.11 -8.01
CA GLU A 351 -5.03 -18.35 -7.28
C GLU A 351 -4.11 -17.59 -8.26
N ILE A 352 -3.79 -16.35 -7.89
CA ILE A 352 -2.88 -15.50 -8.66
C ILE A 352 -1.45 -15.88 -8.33
N TYR A 353 -0.68 -16.28 -9.36
CA TYR A 353 0.75 -16.54 -9.30
C TYR A 353 1.52 -15.49 -10.09
N VAL A 354 2.66 -15.07 -9.58
CA VAL A 354 3.48 -14.05 -10.23
C VAL A 354 4.95 -14.42 -10.21
N ARG A 355 5.68 -14.00 -11.26
CA ARG A 355 7.11 -14.16 -11.41
C ARG A 355 7.73 -12.92 -12.05
N GLY A 356 8.94 -12.53 -11.64
CA GLY A 356 9.68 -11.40 -12.20
C GLY A 356 10.78 -10.94 -11.23
N GLU A 357 11.72 -10.14 -11.72
CA GLU A 357 12.85 -9.67 -10.90
C GLU A 357 12.43 -8.83 -9.70
N GLN A 358 11.32 -8.11 -9.80
CA GLN A 358 10.76 -7.33 -8.69
C GLN A 358 10.08 -8.18 -7.62
N VAL A 359 9.76 -9.45 -7.91
CA VAL A 359 9.09 -10.36 -6.97
C VAL A 359 10.12 -10.91 -6.00
N SER A 360 10.10 -10.43 -4.77
CA SER A 360 11.00 -10.90 -3.72
C SER A 360 10.54 -12.24 -3.17
N GLY A 361 9.27 -12.39 -2.82
CA GLY A 361 8.70 -13.62 -2.24
C GLY A 361 9.53 -14.20 -1.10
N GLU A 362 10.23 -13.34 -0.35
CA GLU A 362 11.18 -13.75 0.68
C GLU A 362 10.79 -13.13 2.03
N TYR A 363 10.91 -13.93 3.08
CA TYR A 363 10.83 -13.47 4.47
C TYR A 363 12.15 -13.79 5.18
N LEU A 364 12.46 -13.10 6.26
CA LEU A 364 13.76 -13.18 6.94
C LEU A 364 14.22 -14.63 7.24
N HIS A 365 13.29 -15.56 7.42
CA HIS A 365 13.58 -16.98 7.73
C HIS A 365 12.91 -17.96 6.77
N LYS A 366 12.31 -17.51 5.67
CA LYS A 366 11.57 -18.38 4.76
C LYS A 366 11.50 -17.79 3.35
N LYS A 367 11.81 -18.59 2.35
CA LYS A 367 11.45 -18.29 0.96
C LYS A 367 10.04 -18.79 0.69
N ALA A 368 9.22 -17.94 0.02
CA ALA A 368 7.88 -18.28 -0.41
C ALA A 368 7.79 -18.44 -1.94
N ILE A 369 8.87 -18.15 -2.67
CA ILE A 369 8.98 -18.48 -4.10
C ILE A 369 9.17 -19.99 -4.22
N GLY A 370 8.38 -20.62 -5.09
CA GLY A 370 8.52 -22.03 -5.43
C GLY A 370 9.81 -22.33 -6.21
N ASP A 371 10.17 -23.61 -6.33
CA ASP A 371 11.36 -24.06 -7.09
C ASP A 371 11.28 -23.69 -8.58
N ASP A 372 10.06 -23.45 -9.10
CA ASP A 372 9.75 -22.99 -10.46
C ASP A 372 9.87 -21.47 -10.64
N GLY A 373 10.25 -20.74 -9.58
CA GLY A 373 10.40 -19.27 -9.57
C GLY A 373 9.09 -18.50 -9.41
N TRP A 374 7.96 -19.17 -9.22
CA TRP A 374 6.68 -18.52 -9.02
C TRP A 374 6.38 -18.24 -7.54
N PHE A 375 5.76 -17.09 -7.31
CA PHE A 375 5.25 -16.68 -6.01
C PHE A 375 3.72 -16.78 -6.00
N ALA A 376 3.17 -17.58 -5.09
CA ALA A 376 1.75 -17.68 -4.83
C ALA A 376 1.30 -16.49 -3.97
N THR A 377 0.42 -15.64 -4.48
CA THR A 377 0.01 -14.41 -3.81
C THR A 377 -0.96 -14.63 -2.67
N ASN A 378 -1.62 -15.79 -2.64
CA ASN A 378 -2.78 -16.08 -1.77
C ASN A 378 -3.97 -15.16 -2.04
N ASP A 379 -4.02 -14.55 -3.22
CA ASP A 379 -5.17 -13.79 -3.72
C ASP A 379 -5.88 -14.61 -4.81
N ALA A 380 -7.21 -14.65 -4.76
CA ALA A 380 -8.05 -15.24 -5.80
C ALA A 380 -8.32 -14.20 -6.90
N GLY A 381 -8.38 -14.68 -8.15
CA GLY A 381 -8.72 -13.82 -9.27
C GLY A 381 -8.90 -14.58 -10.58
N TRP A 382 -9.13 -13.83 -11.64
CA TRP A 382 -9.28 -14.35 -13.00
C TRP A 382 -8.92 -13.29 -14.05
N LEU A 383 -8.61 -13.72 -15.28
CA LEU A 383 -8.30 -12.84 -16.40
C LEU A 383 -9.46 -12.82 -17.40
N ASP A 384 -9.80 -11.63 -17.94
CA ASP A 384 -10.72 -11.51 -19.06
C ASP A 384 -9.99 -11.77 -20.40
N GLU A 385 -10.75 -11.82 -21.51
CA GLU A 385 -10.22 -12.00 -22.88
C GLU A 385 -9.23 -10.89 -23.29
N GLY A 386 -9.28 -9.72 -22.66
CA GLY A 386 -8.37 -8.60 -22.86
C GLY A 386 -7.12 -8.65 -21.99
N GLY A 387 -6.97 -9.68 -21.15
CA GLY A 387 -5.87 -9.83 -20.20
C GLY A 387 -5.97 -8.93 -18.97
N TYR A 388 -7.17 -8.41 -18.66
CA TYR A 388 -7.41 -7.62 -17.44
C TYR A 388 -7.63 -8.56 -16.26
N LEU A 389 -6.89 -8.31 -15.18
CA LEU A 389 -6.96 -9.06 -13.94
C LEU A 389 -8.07 -8.53 -13.04
N PHE A 390 -8.94 -9.42 -12.60
CA PHE A 390 -9.95 -9.18 -11.59
C PHE A 390 -9.55 -9.88 -10.29
N VAL A 391 -9.30 -9.12 -9.23
CA VAL A 391 -8.97 -9.65 -7.91
C VAL A 391 -10.23 -9.73 -7.07
N GLU A 392 -10.52 -10.90 -6.54
CA GLU A 392 -11.75 -11.18 -5.77
C GLU A 392 -11.54 -11.08 -4.26
N GLY A 393 -10.31 -11.25 -3.80
CA GLY A 393 -9.91 -11.18 -2.41
C GLY A 393 -8.89 -12.24 -2.04
N ARG A 394 -8.65 -12.38 -0.74
CA ARG A 394 -7.74 -13.39 -0.21
C ARG A 394 -8.37 -14.76 -0.23
N LEU A 395 -7.61 -15.79 -0.56
CA LEU A 395 -8.06 -17.19 -0.43
C LEU A 395 -8.44 -17.55 1.00
N ASP A 396 -7.73 -17.01 1.98
CA ASP A 396 -8.03 -17.18 3.41
C ASP A 396 -9.40 -16.56 3.83
N ASP A 397 -9.94 -15.64 3.03
CA ASP A 397 -11.23 -15.00 3.28
C ASP A 397 -12.39 -15.67 2.52
N VAL A 398 -12.10 -16.60 1.60
CA VAL A 398 -13.13 -17.37 0.87
C VAL A 398 -13.97 -18.16 1.85
N ILE A 399 -15.28 -18.08 1.69
CA ILE A 399 -16.25 -18.79 2.54
C ILE A 399 -16.51 -20.16 1.92
N VAL A 400 -16.20 -21.23 2.66
CA VAL A 400 -16.42 -22.61 2.19
C VAL A 400 -17.75 -23.12 2.73
N ARG A 401 -18.79 -23.04 1.90
CA ARG A 401 -20.14 -23.43 2.27
C ARG A 401 -20.61 -24.65 1.49
N GLY A 402 -20.75 -25.80 2.16
CA GLY A 402 -21.24 -27.01 1.53
C GLY A 402 -20.39 -27.51 0.35
N GLY A 403 -19.08 -27.21 0.36
CA GLY A 403 -18.16 -27.50 -0.72
C GLY A 403 -18.13 -26.46 -1.86
N GLU A 404 -18.91 -25.40 -1.76
CA GLU A 404 -18.87 -24.26 -2.68
C GLU A 404 -17.96 -23.15 -2.11
N ASN A 405 -17.01 -22.66 -2.92
CA ASN A 405 -16.17 -21.51 -2.60
C ASN A 405 -16.92 -20.21 -2.95
N ILE A 406 -17.21 -19.39 -1.94
CA ILE A 406 -17.95 -18.15 -2.07
C ILE A 406 -17.01 -17.00 -1.80
N SER A 407 -16.82 -16.11 -2.78
CA SER A 407 -16.08 -14.86 -2.60
C SER A 407 -16.94 -13.85 -1.82
N PRO A 408 -16.47 -13.35 -0.66
CA PRO A 408 -17.15 -12.27 0.05
C PRO A 408 -17.37 -11.04 -0.80
N GLY A 409 -16.38 -10.72 -1.65
CA GLY A 409 -16.40 -9.52 -2.50
C GLY A 409 -17.56 -9.44 -3.48
N GLU A 410 -18.01 -10.58 -4.04
CA GLU A 410 -19.17 -10.60 -4.94
C GLU A 410 -20.46 -10.15 -4.23
N ILE A 411 -20.63 -10.59 -2.99
CA ILE A 411 -21.82 -10.22 -2.19
C ILE A 411 -21.72 -8.77 -1.73
N GLU A 412 -20.53 -8.33 -1.32
CA GLU A 412 -20.26 -6.96 -0.92
C GLU A 412 -20.51 -5.97 -2.07
N ASP A 413 -20.20 -6.35 -3.31
CA ASP A 413 -20.47 -5.51 -4.49
C ASP A 413 -21.96 -5.30 -4.71
N VAL A 414 -22.77 -6.32 -4.52
CA VAL A 414 -24.24 -6.19 -4.59
C VAL A 414 -24.75 -5.30 -3.46
N LEU A 415 -24.24 -5.50 -2.23
CA LEU A 415 -24.63 -4.67 -1.08
C LEU A 415 -24.30 -3.19 -1.28
N ARG A 416 -23.16 -2.87 -1.84
CA ARG A 416 -22.74 -1.47 -2.15
C ARG A 416 -23.61 -0.77 -3.19
N THR A 417 -24.49 -1.49 -3.91
CA THR A 417 -25.43 -0.86 -4.83
C THR A 417 -26.64 -0.23 -4.13
N PHE A 418 -26.81 -0.46 -2.83
CA PHE A 418 -27.90 0.15 -2.06
C PHE A 418 -27.47 1.49 -1.47
N ASP A 419 -28.24 2.54 -1.71
CA ASP A 419 -27.96 3.93 -1.25
C ASP A 419 -27.80 4.02 0.28
N ASP A 420 -28.52 3.18 1.03
CA ASP A 420 -28.47 3.14 2.49
C ASP A 420 -27.17 2.54 3.04
N ILE A 421 -26.42 1.81 2.24
CA ILE A 421 -25.17 1.17 2.68
C ILE A 421 -24.04 2.19 2.61
N ALA A 422 -23.51 2.56 3.77
CA ALA A 422 -22.29 3.35 3.87
C ALA A 422 -21.05 2.47 3.69
N ASP A 423 -21.09 1.25 4.28
CA ASP A 423 -20.03 0.25 4.17
C ASP A 423 -20.56 -1.16 4.48
N CYS A 424 -19.85 -2.19 4.06
CA CYS A 424 -20.24 -3.58 4.34
C CYS A 424 -19.06 -4.54 4.31
N ALA A 425 -19.18 -5.63 5.06
CA ALA A 425 -18.28 -6.77 5.05
C ALA A 425 -19.07 -8.08 5.06
N VAL A 426 -18.62 -9.05 4.28
CA VAL A 426 -19.20 -10.39 4.25
C VAL A 426 -18.17 -11.40 4.75
N LEU A 427 -18.58 -12.32 5.61
CA LEU A 427 -17.70 -13.24 6.31
C LEU A 427 -18.31 -14.65 6.35
N GLY A 428 -17.44 -15.65 6.34
CA GLY A 428 -17.79 -17.02 6.73
C GLY A 428 -17.61 -17.20 8.24
N VAL A 429 -18.61 -17.78 8.88
CA VAL A 429 -18.49 -18.23 10.28
C VAL A 429 -18.80 -19.73 10.37
N PRO A 430 -18.13 -20.46 11.27
CA PRO A 430 -18.31 -21.90 11.39
C PRO A 430 -19.80 -22.29 11.56
N CYS A 431 -20.24 -23.32 10.83
CA CYS A 431 -21.59 -23.87 10.85
C CYS A 431 -21.53 -25.39 10.77
N SER A 432 -22.22 -26.07 11.68
CA SER A 432 -22.21 -27.55 11.75
C SER A 432 -22.84 -28.21 10.52
N GLN A 433 -23.75 -27.54 9.82
CA GLN A 433 -24.48 -28.10 8.69
C GLN A 433 -23.74 -27.95 7.36
N TRP A 434 -23.04 -26.82 7.15
CA TRP A 434 -22.47 -26.43 5.86
C TRP A 434 -20.97 -26.18 5.87
N GLY A 435 -20.27 -26.38 7.02
CA GLY A 435 -18.91 -25.97 7.24
C GLY A 435 -18.83 -24.50 7.65
N GLU A 436 -19.22 -23.60 6.76
CA GLU A 436 -19.40 -22.19 7.07
C GLU A 436 -20.77 -21.68 6.61
N LYS A 437 -21.32 -20.69 7.32
CA LYS A 437 -22.46 -19.89 6.89
C LYS A 437 -22.04 -18.48 6.52
N VAL A 438 -22.74 -17.90 5.56
CA VAL A 438 -22.50 -16.53 5.10
C VAL A 438 -23.19 -15.55 6.05
N ILE A 439 -22.44 -14.58 6.55
CA ILE A 439 -22.99 -13.46 7.33
C ILE A 439 -22.58 -12.13 6.71
N ALA A 440 -23.42 -11.10 6.88
CA ALA A 440 -23.12 -9.74 6.45
C ALA A 440 -23.07 -8.79 7.65
N VAL A 441 -22.05 -7.93 7.67
CA VAL A 441 -21.94 -6.81 8.60
C VAL A 441 -22.13 -5.53 7.79
N ILE A 442 -23.05 -4.67 8.23
CA ILE A 442 -23.49 -3.49 7.48
C ILE A 442 -23.29 -2.25 8.31
N VAL A 443 -22.76 -1.20 7.70
CA VAL A 443 -22.82 0.17 8.19
C VAL A 443 -23.90 0.89 7.38
N SER A 444 -25.03 1.15 8.01
CA SER A 444 -26.20 1.77 7.37
C SER A 444 -26.24 3.28 7.63
N ARG A 445 -26.59 4.08 6.63
CA ARG A 445 -26.80 5.53 6.76
C ARG A 445 -28.08 5.87 7.54
N SER A 446 -29.10 5.04 7.42
CA SER A 446 -30.38 5.20 8.13
C SER A 446 -30.39 4.59 9.53
N GLY A 447 -29.44 3.70 9.83
CA GLY A 447 -29.39 2.89 11.04
C GLY A 447 -30.38 1.69 11.05
N SER A 448 -31.21 1.55 10.02
CA SER A 448 -32.23 0.47 9.90
C SER A 448 -32.28 -0.05 8.45
N PRO A 449 -31.28 -0.84 8.01
CA PRO A 449 -31.22 -1.33 6.66
C PRO A 449 -32.34 -2.37 6.38
N ASP A 450 -32.91 -2.32 5.17
CA ASP A 450 -33.89 -3.31 4.69
C ASP A 450 -33.16 -4.58 4.24
N THR A 451 -32.85 -5.45 5.19
CA THR A 451 -32.10 -6.68 4.95
C THR A 451 -32.90 -7.70 4.10
N ASP A 452 -34.23 -7.68 4.15
CA ASP A 452 -35.07 -8.58 3.34
C ASP A 452 -34.98 -8.21 1.86
N LYS A 453 -35.04 -6.92 1.55
CA LYS A 453 -34.82 -6.40 0.20
C LYS A 453 -33.41 -6.71 -0.31
N MET A 454 -32.39 -6.53 0.52
CA MET A 454 -31.00 -6.85 0.20
C MET A 454 -30.84 -8.34 -0.10
N ALA A 455 -31.39 -9.21 0.75
CA ALA A 455 -31.36 -10.66 0.56
C ALA A 455 -32.08 -11.09 -0.73
N SER A 456 -33.19 -10.41 -1.08
CA SER A 456 -33.91 -10.68 -2.32
C SER A 456 -33.07 -10.33 -3.56
N VAL A 457 -32.42 -9.16 -3.58
CA VAL A 457 -31.57 -8.73 -4.69
C VAL A 457 -30.31 -9.61 -4.82
N ILE A 458 -29.71 -10.02 -3.70
CA ILE A 458 -28.57 -10.95 -3.72
C ILE A 458 -29.00 -12.29 -4.33
N ARG A 459 -30.18 -12.81 -3.96
CA ARG A 459 -30.73 -14.08 -4.50
C ARG A 459 -31.00 -13.99 -6.01
N GLU A 460 -31.47 -12.84 -6.47
CA GLU A 460 -31.77 -12.59 -7.87
C GLU A 460 -30.50 -12.44 -8.74
N ARG A 461 -29.51 -11.69 -8.24
CA ARG A 461 -28.28 -11.41 -9.00
C ARG A 461 -27.21 -12.48 -8.87
N LEU A 462 -27.15 -13.14 -7.72
CA LEU A 462 -26.22 -14.21 -7.41
C LEU A 462 -27.01 -15.52 -7.20
N ARG A 463 -26.46 -16.46 -6.48
CA ARG A 463 -27.18 -17.71 -6.12
C ARG A 463 -27.72 -17.63 -4.69
N SER A 464 -28.72 -18.43 -4.40
CA SER A 464 -29.31 -18.52 -3.05
C SER A 464 -28.28 -18.91 -1.98
N THR A 465 -27.29 -19.73 -2.34
CA THR A 465 -26.17 -20.13 -1.47
C THR A 465 -25.31 -18.95 -1.01
N LYS A 466 -25.28 -17.86 -1.79
CA LYS A 466 -24.51 -16.63 -1.50
C LYS A 466 -25.30 -15.61 -0.66
N THR A 467 -26.56 -15.87 -0.34
CA THR A 467 -27.38 -14.97 0.48
C THR A 467 -26.96 -15.04 1.94
N PRO A 468 -26.63 -13.94 2.60
CA PRO A 468 -26.33 -13.93 4.03
C PRO A 468 -27.49 -14.49 4.87
N GLU A 469 -27.16 -15.38 5.80
CA GLU A 469 -28.12 -15.97 6.73
C GLU A 469 -28.35 -15.13 7.98
N GLN A 470 -27.34 -14.31 8.32
CA GLN A 470 -27.39 -13.37 9.46
C GLN A 470 -26.84 -12.03 9.05
N TRP A 471 -27.42 -10.98 9.64
CA TRP A 471 -27.11 -9.59 9.38
C TRP A 471 -26.77 -8.87 10.67
N PHE A 472 -25.67 -8.15 10.68
CA PHE A 472 -25.20 -7.36 11.82
C PHE A 472 -25.06 -5.90 11.37
N VAL A 473 -25.63 -4.99 12.16
CA VAL A 473 -25.46 -3.56 11.94
C VAL A 473 -24.41 -3.04 12.90
N ARG A 474 -23.47 -2.23 12.39
CA ARG A 474 -22.40 -1.58 13.15
C ARG A 474 -22.33 -0.11 12.76
N ASP A 475 -21.76 0.71 13.64
CA ASP A 475 -21.51 2.13 13.36
C ASP A 475 -20.32 2.29 12.41
N GLU A 476 -19.32 1.39 12.51
CA GLU A 476 -18.13 1.36 11.66
C GLU A 476 -17.57 -0.05 11.51
N LEU A 477 -16.76 -0.27 10.48
CA LEU A 477 -15.99 -1.49 10.29
C LEU A 477 -14.53 -1.28 10.71
N PRO A 478 -13.86 -2.33 11.24
CA PRO A 478 -12.45 -2.24 11.62
C PRO A 478 -11.56 -2.24 10.37
N TYR A 479 -10.92 -1.10 10.12
CA TYR A 479 -9.91 -0.94 9.08
C TYR A 479 -8.54 -0.72 9.68
N ASN A 480 -7.50 -1.19 8.99
CA ASN A 480 -6.17 -0.72 9.28
C ASN A 480 -5.95 0.67 8.64
N GLU A 481 -4.76 1.25 8.87
CA GLU A 481 -4.42 2.61 8.42
C GLU A 481 -4.34 2.74 6.88
N THR A 482 -4.16 1.62 6.19
CA THR A 482 -4.19 1.56 4.72
C THR A 482 -5.58 1.30 4.16
N GLY A 483 -6.62 1.41 5.00
CA GLY A 483 -7.97 1.15 4.57
C GLY A 483 -8.27 -0.31 4.22
N LYS A 484 -7.44 -1.25 4.70
CA LYS A 484 -7.69 -2.69 4.56
C LYS A 484 -8.59 -3.16 5.69
N LEU A 485 -9.71 -3.77 5.33
CA LEU A 485 -10.65 -4.36 6.28
C LEU A 485 -9.98 -5.48 7.10
N LEU A 486 -10.09 -5.37 8.41
CA LEU A 486 -9.56 -6.35 9.37
C LEU A 486 -10.60 -7.46 9.63
N ARG A 487 -10.85 -8.32 8.63
CA ARG A 487 -11.87 -9.40 8.70
C ARG A 487 -11.66 -10.32 9.91
N ARG A 488 -10.39 -10.56 10.30
CA ARG A 488 -10.09 -11.38 11.49
C ARG A 488 -10.64 -10.77 12.77
N VAL A 489 -10.61 -9.44 12.89
CA VAL A 489 -11.16 -8.73 14.06
C VAL A 489 -12.68 -8.94 14.10
N LEU A 490 -13.34 -8.68 12.96
CA LEU A 490 -14.80 -8.94 12.84
C LEU A 490 -15.17 -10.39 13.12
N LYS A 491 -14.42 -11.37 12.57
CA LYS A 491 -14.67 -12.79 12.84
C LYS A 491 -14.56 -13.11 14.34
N ALA A 492 -13.56 -12.55 15.04
CA ALA A 492 -13.36 -12.80 16.46
C ALA A 492 -14.42 -12.15 17.35
N GLU A 493 -14.93 -10.98 16.98
CA GLU A 493 -16.03 -10.30 17.66
C GLU A 493 -17.35 -11.07 17.48
N LEU A 494 -17.67 -11.41 16.23
CA LEU A 494 -18.93 -12.08 15.88
C LEU A 494 -18.97 -13.52 16.32
N ALA A 495 -17.85 -14.23 16.45
CA ALA A 495 -17.82 -15.59 16.99
C ALA A 495 -18.42 -15.66 18.40
N LYS A 496 -18.29 -14.60 19.20
CA LYS A 496 -18.88 -14.49 20.54
C LYS A 496 -20.40 -14.26 20.48
N GLU A 497 -20.86 -13.49 19.49
CA GLU A 497 -22.28 -13.15 19.32
C GLU A 497 -23.05 -14.29 18.65
N VAL A 498 -22.44 -14.97 17.68
CA VAL A 498 -23.04 -16.09 16.93
C VAL A 498 -23.16 -17.38 17.76
N CYS A 499 -22.24 -17.58 18.74
CA CYS A 499 -22.32 -18.73 19.66
C CYS A 499 -23.30 -18.51 20.83
N ALA A 500 -23.77 -17.27 21.04
CA ALA A 500 -24.68 -16.91 22.13
C ALA A 500 -26.17 -16.93 21.71
N GLY A 501 -26.50 -17.14 20.46
CA GLY A 501 -27.86 -17.27 19.90
C GLY A 501 -28.04 -18.60 19.17
#